data_323e96c5542445cfa090c2a974643e59
#
_entry.id   323e96c5542445cfa090c2a974643e59
#
_cell.length_a   1.000
_cell.length_b   1.000
_cell.length_c   1.000
_cell.angle_alpha   90.00
_cell.angle_beta   90.00
_cell.angle_gamma   90.00
#
_symmetry.space_group_name_H-M   'P 1'
#
loop_
_entity.id
_entity.type
_entity.pdbx_description
1 polymer ?
#
loop_
_entity_poly.entity_id
_entity_poly.type
_entity_poly.pdbx_seq_one_letter_code
_entity_poly.pdbx_strand_id
1 'polypeptide(L)'
;MTTSGLMFMGHGTTSLRGQAQFFELVALAEQRFDGPVRGGFIELAQPSMYAAIDELAAQGVDELIIAPVVLLPAGHLKDDAAQLTIYARDRWPELTVRLASDLGTATELLDCFNQRIEALDTPADAILVVGRGSSDPSANAELHAITRLIAERRGFPTTNTAFVSLAPPDVVSGLTTLAQLGAQSIVVAPYFLFHGVLLDRIQDQARTWASAHQSTVVISDELGPDPLVLDTLWLRIQEAQGDKVRTNCDTCLYRTREAIKLRSI
;
A
#
# COMPACT_ATOMS: atom_id res chain seq x y z
N MET A 1 -1.28 33.43 8.81
CA MET A 1 -2.01 32.16 8.62
C MET A 1 -0.97 31.14 8.18
N THR A 2 -0.91 29.99 8.82
CA THR A 2 0.02 28.91 8.45
C THR A 2 -0.43 28.29 7.14
N THR A 3 0.44 28.22 6.15
CA THR A 3 0.14 27.60 4.86
C THR A 3 0.54 26.13 4.92
N SER A 4 -0.46 25.23 4.93
CA SER A 4 -0.21 23.79 4.93
C SER A 4 -0.07 23.26 3.52
N GLY A 5 0.86 22.33 3.30
CA GLY A 5 1.05 21.60 2.06
C GLY A 5 0.95 20.10 2.29
N LEU A 6 0.53 19.37 1.27
CA LEU A 6 0.40 17.91 1.31
C LEU A 6 1.30 17.28 0.25
N MET A 7 2.08 16.29 0.68
CA MET A 7 2.90 15.50 -0.21
C MET A 7 2.51 14.02 -0.14
N PHE A 8 2.10 13.44 -1.26
CA PHE A 8 1.95 12.00 -1.40
C PHE A 8 3.28 11.34 -1.76
N MET A 9 3.71 10.40 -0.94
CA MET A 9 4.94 9.64 -1.14
C MET A 9 4.60 8.25 -1.65
N GLY A 10 4.88 7.99 -2.94
CA GLY A 10 4.76 6.69 -3.58
C GLY A 10 6.08 5.93 -3.64
N HIS A 11 6.03 4.60 -3.67
CA HIS A 11 7.25 3.80 -3.89
C HIS A 11 7.85 4.08 -5.28
N GLY A 12 6.99 4.20 -6.29
CA GLY A 12 7.35 4.29 -7.69
C GLY A 12 7.20 2.97 -8.43
N THR A 13 7.09 3.09 -9.74
CA THR A 13 6.95 1.96 -10.67
C THR A 13 7.43 2.35 -12.06
N THR A 14 7.92 1.39 -12.83
CA THR A 14 8.23 1.58 -14.26
C THR A 14 6.98 1.53 -15.15
N SER A 15 5.84 1.09 -14.62
CA SER A 15 4.56 1.07 -15.35
C SER A 15 4.01 2.48 -15.50
N LEU A 16 3.88 2.97 -16.74
CA LEU A 16 3.26 4.26 -17.04
C LEU A 16 1.81 4.32 -16.56
N ARG A 17 1.07 3.21 -16.65
CA ARG A 17 -0.29 3.11 -16.12
C ARG A 17 -0.29 3.31 -14.60
N GLY A 18 0.61 2.64 -13.88
CA GLY A 18 0.71 2.79 -12.42
C GLY A 18 1.13 4.20 -11.98
N GLN A 19 2.02 4.86 -12.73
CA GLN A 19 2.36 6.26 -12.50
C GLN A 19 1.16 7.18 -12.72
N ALA A 20 0.41 6.97 -13.82
CA ALA A 20 -0.80 7.75 -14.10
C ALA A 20 -1.86 7.58 -12.99
N GLN A 21 -2.09 6.36 -12.50
CA GLN A 21 -3.00 6.08 -11.39
C GLN A 21 -2.56 6.79 -10.08
N PHE A 22 -1.26 6.83 -9.80
CA PHE A 22 -0.75 7.58 -8.65
C PHE A 22 -1.04 9.08 -8.78
N PHE A 23 -0.79 9.68 -9.94
CA PHE A 23 -1.08 11.11 -10.15
C PHE A 23 -2.57 11.42 -10.24
N GLU A 24 -3.40 10.48 -10.67
CA GLU A 24 -4.85 10.63 -10.57
C GLU A 24 -5.29 10.73 -9.09
N LEU A 25 -4.71 9.90 -8.20
CA LEU A 25 -4.97 10.01 -6.76
C LEU A 25 -4.49 11.35 -6.18
N VAL A 26 -3.34 11.88 -6.64
CA VAL A 26 -2.85 13.21 -6.27
C VAL A 26 -3.86 14.29 -6.71
N ALA A 27 -4.33 14.22 -7.95
CA ALA A 27 -5.30 15.18 -8.49
C ALA A 27 -6.66 15.15 -7.76
N LEU A 28 -7.09 13.97 -7.30
CA LEU A 28 -8.29 13.86 -6.43
C LEU A 28 -8.05 14.53 -5.07
N ALA A 29 -6.84 14.44 -4.53
CA ALA A 29 -6.50 15.11 -3.27
C ALA A 29 -6.41 16.63 -3.42
N GLU A 30 -5.95 17.15 -4.56
CA GLU A 30 -5.91 18.59 -4.85
C GLU A 30 -7.31 19.23 -4.80
N GLN A 31 -8.35 18.47 -5.13
CA GLN A 31 -9.74 18.95 -5.05
C GLN A 31 -10.29 19.01 -3.62
N ARG A 32 -9.63 18.35 -2.67
CA ARG A 32 -10.10 18.18 -1.29
C ARG A 32 -9.24 18.91 -0.26
N PHE A 33 -7.97 19.15 -0.55
CA PHE A 33 -7.02 19.78 0.36
C PHE A 33 -6.96 21.29 0.13
N ASP A 34 -7.04 22.07 1.21
CA ASP A 34 -6.89 23.54 1.15
C ASP A 34 -5.42 23.91 1.25
N GLY A 35 -4.73 23.86 0.11
CA GLY A 35 -3.30 24.12 -0.02
C GLY A 35 -2.66 23.37 -1.18
N PRO A 36 -1.37 23.59 -1.45
CA PRO A 36 -0.70 22.89 -2.53
C PRO A 36 -0.51 21.40 -2.20
N VAL A 37 -0.74 20.55 -3.21
CA VAL A 37 -0.54 19.11 -3.13
C VAL A 37 0.49 18.69 -4.18
N ARG A 38 1.40 17.79 -3.83
CA ARG A 38 2.38 17.21 -4.75
C ARG A 38 2.50 15.71 -4.52
N GLY A 39 2.85 15.01 -5.59
CA GLY A 39 3.25 13.61 -5.54
C GLY A 39 4.72 13.45 -5.84
N GLY A 40 5.39 12.55 -5.13
CA GLY A 40 6.78 12.19 -5.41
C GLY A 40 7.05 10.72 -5.14
N PHE A 41 8.07 10.18 -5.78
CA PHE A 41 8.43 8.78 -5.70
C PHE A 41 9.75 8.57 -4.96
N ILE A 42 9.84 7.45 -4.24
CA ILE A 42 11.07 6.99 -3.59
C ILE A 42 12.09 6.63 -4.67
N GLU A 43 11.67 5.81 -5.65
CA GLU A 43 12.53 5.32 -6.74
C GLU A 43 11.72 5.05 -8.03
N LEU A 44 12.37 4.58 -9.10
CA LEU A 44 11.79 4.07 -10.35
C LEU A 44 10.96 5.06 -11.18
N ALA A 45 10.61 6.23 -10.66
CA ALA A 45 9.78 7.21 -11.37
C ALA A 45 10.10 8.65 -10.94
N GLN A 46 9.58 9.63 -11.68
CA GLN A 46 9.74 11.04 -11.42
C GLN A 46 8.37 11.72 -11.23
N PRO A 47 8.31 12.85 -10.48
CA PRO A 47 9.40 13.48 -9.74
C PRO A 47 9.83 12.67 -8.50
N SER A 48 11.05 12.92 -8.02
CA SER A 48 11.49 12.33 -6.76
C SER A 48 10.75 12.95 -5.57
N MET A 49 10.63 12.22 -4.48
CA MET A 49 10.06 12.74 -3.23
C MET A 49 10.78 14.01 -2.72
N TYR A 50 12.09 14.12 -2.95
CA TYR A 50 12.88 15.31 -2.58
C TYR A 50 12.50 16.53 -3.42
N ALA A 51 12.34 16.36 -4.73
CA ALA A 51 11.92 17.44 -5.62
C ALA A 51 10.51 17.94 -5.26
N ALA A 52 9.59 17.05 -4.88
CA ALA A 52 8.25 17.42 -4.44
C ALA A 52 8.26 18.26 -3.15
N ILE A 53 9.14 17.96 -2.19
CA ILE A 53 9.33 18.79 -0.98
C ILE A 53 9.88 20.16 -1.35
N ASP A 54 10.95 20.22 -2.14
CA ASP A 54 11.57 21.49 -2.53
C ASP A 54 10.57 22.39 -3.26
N GLU A 55 9.71 21.83 -4.10
CA GLU A 55 8.66 22.56 -4.80
C GLU A 55 7.60 23.14 -3.83
N LEU A 56 7.14 22.34 -2.85
CA LEU A 56 6.17 22.80 -1.84
C LEU A 56 6.76 23.89 -0.94
N ALA A 57 8.00 23.70 -0.46
CA ALA A 57 8.68 24.67 0.37
C ALA A 57 8.91 26.00 -0.39
N ALA A 58 9.29 25.93 -1.67
CA ALA A 58 9.47 27.12 -2.53
C ALA A 58 8.15 27.88 -2.78
N GLN A 59 6.99 27.24 -2.60
CA GLN A 59 5.67 27.87 -2.67
C GLN A 59 5.26 28.56 -1.35
N GLY A 60 6.11 28.55 -0.33
CA GLY A 60 5.86 29.20 0.96
C GLY A 60 4.98 28.37 1.91
N VAL A 61 5.08 27.05 1.82
CA VAL A 61 4.46 26.14 2.78
C VAL A 61 5.19 26.19 4.11
N ASP A 62 4.47 26.45 5.20
CA ASP A 62 5.02 26.48 6.57
C ASP A 62 4.91 25.12 7.28
N GLU A 63 3.87 24.34 6.95
CA GLU A 63 3.61 23.01 7.49
C GLU A 63 3.43 22.01 6.35
N LEU A 64 4.28 21.00 6.29
CA LEU A 64 4.25 19.93 5.31
C LEU A 64 3.74 18.63 5.95
N ILE A 65 2.69 18.07 5.36
CA ILE A 65 2.20 16.73 5.72
C ILE A 65 2.68 15.76 4.65
N ILE A 66 3.49 14.79 5.04
CA ILE A 66 3.92 13.70 4.17
C ILE A 66 3.00 12.51 4.40
N ALA A 67 2.28 12.09 3.38
CA ALA A 67 1.34 10.97 3.42
C ALA A 67 1.87 9.81 2.55
N PRO A 68 2.34 8.71 3.15
CA PRO A 68 2.76 7.52 2.41
C PRO A 68 1.58 6.84 1.71
N VAL A 69 1.64 6.73 0.38
CA VAL A 69 0.68 6.00 -0.43
C VAL A 69 1.15 4.55 -0.53
N VAL A 70 1.09 3.85 0.60
CA VAL A 70 1.59 2.49 0.79
C VAL A 70 0.60 1.69 1.63
N LEU A 71 0.24 0.49 1.16
CA LEU A 71 -0.75 -0.37 1.81
C LEU A 71 -0.27 -0.87 3.16
N LEU A 72 0.92 -1.45 3.20
CA LEU A 72 1.48 -2.11 4.37
C LEU A 72 2.91 -1.62 4.62
N PRO A 73 3.29 -1.30 5.85
CA PRO A 73 4.59 -0.75 6.18
C PRO A 73 5.67 -1.80 6.02
N ALA A 74 6.53 -1.62 5.03
CA ALA A 74 7.73 -2.44 4.82
C ALA A 74 9.00 -1.64 5.15
N GLY A 75 10.14 -2.35 5.28
CA GLY A 75 11.40 -1.77 5.74
C GLY A 75 11.84 -0.52 5.01
N HIS A 76 11.77 -0.53 3.69
CA HIS A 76 12.15 0.63 2.87
C HIS A 76 11.34 1.88 3.24
N LEU A 77 10.02 1.77 3.35
CA LEU A 77 9.19 2.92 3.69
C LEU A 77 9.57 3.54 5.04
N LYS A 78 9.88 2.70 6.03
CA LYS A 78 10.25 3.18 7.39
C LYS A 78 11.58 3.94 7.37
N ASP A 79 12.54 3.48 6.58
CA ASP A 79 13.84 4.12 6.41
C ASP A 79 13.72 5.38 5.52
N ASP A 80 13.04 5.28 4.38
CA ASP A 80 12.91 6.38 3.41
C ASP A 80 12.10 7.55 3.97
N ALA A 81 11.01 7.27 4.70
CA ALA A 81 10.21 8.31 5.35
C ALA A 81 10.99 9.05 6.45
N ALA A 82 11.84 8.34 7.20
CA ALA A 82 12.72 8.97 8.18
C ALA A 82 13.79 9.85 7.50
N GLN A 83 14.43 9.35 6.45
CA GLN A 83 15.42 10.11 5.67
C GLN A 83 14.80 11.35 5.03
N LEU A 84 13.59 11.23 4.49
CA LEU A 84 12.88 12.34 3.89
C LEU A 84 12.56 13.43 4.92
N THR A 85 12.16 13.03 6.13
CA THR A 85 11.89 13.96 7.22
C THR A 85 13.16 14.69 7.67
N ILE A 86 14.31 13.99 7.73
CA ILE A 86 15.60 14.58 8.02
C ILE A 86 15.99 15.57 6.92
N TYR A 87 15.90 15.16 5.64
CA TYR A 87 16.18 16.02 4.50
C TYR A 87 15.37 17.32 4.55
N ALA A 88 14.07 17.22 4.79
CA ALA A 88 13.19 18.39 4.83
C ALA A 88 13.60 19.37 5.96
N ARG A 89 13.92 18.86 7.14
CA ARG A 89 14.37 19.68 8.29
C ARG A 89 15.73 20.34 8.07
N ASP A 90 16.67 19.63 7.46
CA ASP A 90 18.00 20.15 7.18
C ASP A 90 17.97 21.20 6.06
N ARG A 91 17.19 20.97 5.01
CA ARG A 91 17.09 21.81 3.84
C ARG A 91 16.21 23.04 4.04
N TRP A 92 15.15 22.89 4.83
CA TRP A 92 14.12 23.88 5.10
C TRP A 92 13.84 23.97 6.62
N PRO A 93 14.75 24.61 7.41
CA PRO A 93 14.67 24.61 8.89
C PRO A 93 13.39 25.19 9.47
N GLU A 94 12.74 26.11 8.73
CA GLU A 94 11.48 26.75 9.16
C GLU A 94 10.23 25.89 8.85
N LEU A 95 10.41 24.81 8.04
CA LEU A 95 9.31 23.94 7.64
C LEU A 95 8.95 22.97 8.77
N THR A 96 7.74 23.06 9.26
CA THR A 96 7.19 22.02 10.16
C THR A 96 6.80 20.79 9.36
N VAL A 97 7.37 19.62 9.67
CA VAL A 97 7.13 18.39 8.93
C VAL A 97 6.37 17.39 9.80
N ARG A 98 5.21 16.94 9.31
CA ARG A 98 4.41 15.85 9.87
C ARG A 98 4.42 14.66 8.94
N LEU A 99 4.58 13.46 9.51
CA LEU A 99 4.53 12.20 8.76
C LEU A 99 3.28 11.43 9.16
N ALA A 100 2.41 11.16 8.16
CA ALA A 100 1.28 10.27 8.33
C ALA A 100 1.72 8.80 8.33
N SER A 101 0.88 7.92 8.89
CA SER A 101 1.13 6.47 8.78
C SER A 101 0.79 5.95 7.39
N ASP A 102 1.20 4.71 7.13
CA ASP A 102 0.71 3.91 6.00
C ASP A 102 -0.82 3.72 6.07
N LEU A 103 -1.38 3.22 4.96
CA LEU A 103 -2.83 2.97 4.87
C LEU A 103 -3.28 1.92 5.89
N GLY A 104 -2.52 0.83 6.04
CA GLY A 104 -2.79 -0.25 6.97
C GLY A 104 -4.15 -0.93 6.74
N THR A 105 -4.74 -1.43 7.82
CA THR A 105 -6.08 -2.02 7.79
C THR A 105 -7.10 -0.96 8.19
N ALA A 106 -7.80 -0.37 7.22
CA ALA A 106 -8.89 0.59 7.41
C ALA A 106 -10.19 0.03 6.81
N THR A 107 -11.32 0.44 7.35
CA THR A 107 -12.64 -0.03 6.88
C THR A 107 -12.86 0.35 5.42
N GLU A 108 -12.57 1.60 5.06
CA GLU A 108 -12.72 2.13 3.71
C GLU A 108 -11.87 1.35 2.70
N LEU A 109 -10.65 0.98 3.09
CA LEU A 109 -9.76 0.20 2.23
C LEU A 109 -10.25 -1.24 2.05
N LEU A 110 -10.79 -1.86 3.11
CA LEU A 110 -11.44 -3.16 3.02
C LEU A 110 -12.72 -3.10 2.19
N ASP A 111 -13.48 -2.00 2.23
CA ASP A 111 -14.64 -1.76 1.38
C ASP A 111 -14.25 -1.64 -0.08
N CYS A 112 -13.21 -0.89 -0.40
CA CYS A 112 -12.66 -0.80 -1.74
C CYS A 112 -12.24 -2.19 -2.27
N PHE A 113 -11.49 -2.95 -1.47
CA PHE A 113 -11.05 -4.29 -1.84
C PHE A 113 -12.24 -5.25 -2.07
N ASN A 114 -13.24 -5.17 -1.18
CA ASN A 114 -14.47 -5.94 -1.34
C ASN A 114 -15.20 -5.62 -2.64
N GLN A 115 -15.30 -4.33 -3.01
CA GLN A 115 -15.92 -3.91 -4.28
C GLN A 115 -15.19 -4.45 -5.51
N ARG A 116 -13.84 -4.53 -5.48
CA ARG A 116 -13.07 -5.14 -6.58
C ARG A 116 -13.38 -6.63 -6.76
N ILE A 117 -13.63 -7.34 -5.65
CA ILE A 117 -14.02 -8.75 -5.68
C ILE A 117 -15.47 -8.91 -6.15
N GLU A 118 -16.39 -8.04 -5.69
CA GLU A 118 -17.79 -8.04 -6.11
C GLU A 118 -17.97 -7.77 -7.60
N ALA A 119 -17.16 -6.89 -8.16
CA ALA A 119 -17.21 -6.52 -9.58
C ALA A 119 -16.94 -7.71 -10.53
N LEU A 120 -16.38 -8.81 -10.04
CA LEU A 120 -16.18 -10.03 -10.82
C LEU A 120 -17.50 -10.73 -11.18
N ASP A 121 -18.57 -10.51 -10.38
CA ASP A 121 -19.89 -11.12 -10.54
C ASP A 121 -19.84 -12.63 -10.86
N THR A 122 -18.90 -13.32 -10.23
CA THR A 122 -18.62 -14.74 -10.48
C THR A 122 -18.69 -15.50 -9.16
N PRO A 123 -19.54 -16.52 -9.04
CA PRO A 123 -19.53 -17.40 -7.88
C PRO A 123 -18.18 -18.10 -7.73
N ALA A 124 -17.62 -18.03 -6.54
CA ALA A 124 -16.37 -18.72 -6.22
C ALA A 124 -16.45 -19.36 -4.83
N ASP A 125 -15.81 -20.51 -4.68
CA ASP A 125 -15.75 -21.27 -3.44
C ASP A 125 -14.45 -21.02 -2.65
N ALA A 126 -13.50 -20.31 -3.24
CA ALA A 126 -12.26 -19.96 -2.58
C ALA A 126 -11.71 -18.58 -3.01
N ILE A 127 -10.90 -17.99 -2.13
CA ILE A 127 -10.15 -16.76 -2.41
C ILE A 127 -8.66 -16.94 -2.09
N LEU A 128 -7.80 -16.49 -3.02
CA LEU A 128 -6.37 -16.29 -2.82
C LEU A 128 -6.08 -14.80 -2.81
N VAL A 129 -5.79 -14.23 -1.65
CA VAL A 129 -5.32 -12.85 -1.55
C VAL A 129 -3.81 -12.83 -1.79
N VAL A 130 -3.37 -12.01 -2.73
CA VAL A 130 -1.95 -11.96 -3.14
C VAL A 130 -1.35 -10.60 -2.89
N GLY A 131 -0.33 -10.54 -2.04
CA GLY A 131 0.49 -9.34 -1.85
C GLY A 131 1.87 -9.45 -2.47
N ARG A 132 2.63 -8.35 -2.35
CA ARG A 132 4.04 -8.31 -2.78
C ARG A 132 4.90 -9.31 -2.01
N GLY A 133 4.69 -9.41 -0.72
CA GLY A 133 5.61 -9.99 0.24
C GLY A 133 6.64 -8.97 0.76
N SER A 134 7.18 -9.26 1.93
CA SER A 134 8.14 -8.39 2.60
C SER A 134 9.14 -9.22 3.40
N SER A 135 10.35 -8.69 3.60
CA SER A 135 11.29 -9.15 4.62
C SER A 135 10.87 -8.75 6.05
N ASP A 136 9.91 -7.85 6.18
CA ASP A 136 9.29 -7.49 7.46
C ASP A 136 8.13 -8.44 7.76
N PRO A 137 8.24 -9.29 8.80
CA PRO A 137 7.19 -10.26 9.14
C PRO A 137 5.85 -9.60 9.51
N SER A 138 5.88 -8.36 10.03
CA SER A 138 4.66 -7.65 10.44
C SER A 138 3.79 -7.31 9.23
N ALA A 139 4.41 -6.87 8.12
CA ALA A 139 3.70 -6.58 6.88
C ALA A 139 3.05 -7.85 6.28
N ASN A 140 3.76 -8.99 6.33
CA ASN A 140 3.21 -10.27 5.88
C ASN A 140 2.04 -10.72 6.78
N ALA A 141 2.19 -10.60 8.10
CA ALA A 141 1.12 -10.93 9.05
C ALA A 141 -0.12 -10.07 8.86
N GLU A 142 0.03 -8.79 8.54
CA GLU A 142 -1.09 -7.89 8.28
C GLU A 142 -1.86 -8.32 7.02
N LEU A 143 -1.19 -8.78 5.96
CA LEU A 143 -1.88 -9.33 4.79
C LEU A 143 -2.70 -10.59 5.13
N HIS A 144 -2.19 -11.47 6.01
CA HIS A 144 -2.97 -12.61 6.48
C HIS A 144 -4.21 -12.17 7.26
N ALA A 145 -4.11 -11.13 8.08
CA ALA A 145 -5.25 -10.55 8.79
C ALA A 145 -6.29 -9.98 7.81
N ILE A 146 -5.86 -9.23 6.78
CA ILE A 146 -6.72 -8.70 5.72
C ILE A 146 -7.42 -9.85 4.97
N THR A 147 -6.68 -10.90 4.61
CA THR A 147 -7.25 -12.09 3.97
C THR A 147 -8.40 -12.67 4.81
N ARG A 148 -8.19 -12.81 6.10
CA ARG A 148 -9.20 -13.33 7.02
C ARG A 148 -10.44 -12.44 7.08
N LEU A 149 -10.25 -11.13 7.21
CA LEU A 149 -11.34 -10.16 7.27
C LEU A 149 -12.19 -10.15 5.99
N ILE A 150 -11.57 -10.19 4.83
CA ILE A 150 -12.28 -10.25 3.54
C ILE A 150 -13.00 -11.58 3.36
N ALA A 151 -12.37 -12.69 3.73
CA ALA A 151 -12.95 -14.01 3.61
C ALA A 151 -14.22 -14.14 4.46
N GLU A 152 -14.21 -13.69 5.71
CA GLU A 152 -15.40 -13.70 6.57
C GLU A 152 -16.50 -12.76 6.06
N ARG A 153 -16.12 -11.57 5.61
CA ARG A 153 -17.05 -10.59 5.06
C ARG A 153 -17.78 -11.11 3.82
N ARG A 154 -17.09 -11.87 2.97
CA ARG A 154 -17.60 -12.44 1.73
C ARG A 154 -18.18 -13.83 1.89
N GLY A 155 -17.94 -14.49 3.01
CA GLY A 155 -18.38 -15.86 3.27
C GLY A 155 -17.64 -16.91 2.43
N PHE A 156 -16.38 -16.67 2.04
CA PHE A 156 -15.58 -17.68 1.35
C PHE A 156 -15.28 -18.87 2.27
N PRO A 157 -15.69 -20.10 1.91
CA PRO A 157 -15.44 -21.27 2.75
C PRO A 157 -13.97 -21.65 2.83
N THR A 158 -13.20 -21.36 1.77
CA THR A 158 -11.77 -21.69 1.70
C THR A 158 -10.96 -20.47 1.31
N THR A 159 -9.89 -20.20 2.05
CA THR A 159 -9.08 -18.99 1.87
C THR A 159 -7.60 -19.29 2.00
N ASN A 160 -6.77 -18.56 1.24
CA ASN A 160 -5.33 -18.59 1.42
C ASN A 160 -4.72 -17.20 1.12
N THR A 161 -3.51 -16.99 1.64
CA THR A 161 -2.69 -15.81 1.37
C THR A 161 -1.44 -16.25 0.63
N ALA A 162 -1.05 -15.53 -0.41
CA ALA A 162 0.20 -15.77 -1.13
C ALA A 162 0.95 -14.47 -1.42
N PHE A 163 2.21 -14.61 -1.82
CA PHE A 163 3.08 -13.49 -2.13
C PHE A 163 3.73 -13.69 -3.49
N VAL A 164 3.71 -12.65 -4.34
CA VAL A 164 4.31 -12.74 -5.67
C VAL A 164 5.83 -12.65 -5.65
N SER A 165 6.41 -12.21 -4.50
CA SER A 165 7.85 -12.02 -4.29
C SER A 165 8.20 -12.20 -2.80
N LEU A 166 9.43 -12.07 -2.41
CA LEU A 166 10.02 -11.88 -1.07
C LEU A 166 9.55 -12.81 0.09
N ALA A 167 8.39 -13.44 0.01
CA ALA A 167 7.87 -14.31 1.08
C ALA A 167 7.11 -15.52 0.52
N PRO A 168 7.15 -16.69 1.20
CA PRO A 168 6.29 -17.82 0.89
C PRO A 168 4.91 -17.68 1.59
N PRO A 169 3.89 -18.43 1.10
CA PRO A 169 3.88 -19.22 -0.14
C PRO A 169 3.76 -18.31 -1.38
N ASP A 170 4.27 -18.79 -2.52
CA ASP A 170 4.07 -18.13 -3.80
C ASP A 170 2.64 -18.34 -4.36
N VAL A 171 2.31 -17.65 -5.45
CA VAL A 171 0.98 -17.69 -6.06
C VAL A 171 0.60 -19.10 -6.49
N VAL A 172 1.52 -19.83 -7.12
CA VAL A 172 1.29 -21.21 -7.61
C VAL A 172 1.02 -22.16 -6.45
N SER A 173 1.83 -22.09 -5.39
CA SER A 173 1.66 -22.87 -4.16
C SER A 173 0.35 -22.54 -3.46
N GLY A 174 -0.03 -21.24 -3.42
CA GLY A 174 -1.29 -20.79 -2.85
C GLY A 174 -2.50 -21.35 -3.58
N LEU A 175 -2.53 -21.31 -4.91
CA LEU A 175 -3.57 -21.88 -5.76
C LEU A 175 -3.64 -23.41 -5.61
N THR A 176 -2.49 -24.08 -5.62
CA THR A 176 -2.42 -25.55 -5.47
C THR A 176 -2.99 -25.99 -4.12
N THR A 177 -2.68 -25.27 -3.05
CA THR A 177 -3.25 -25.55 -1.71
C THR A 177 -4.77 -25.44 -1.72
N LEU A 178 -5.34 -24.39 -2.33
CA LEU A 178 -6.79 -24.23 -2.41
C LEU A 178 -7.45 -25.37 -3.20
N ALA A 179 -6.85 -25.77 -4.34
CA ALA A 179 -7.35 -26.91 -5.12
C ALA A 179 -7.29 -28.24 -4.35
N GLN A 180 -6.20 -28.48 -3.57
CA GLN A 180 -6.08 -29.65 -2.70
C GLN A 180 -7.15 -29.68 -1.58
N LEU A 181 -7.63 -28.50 -1.15
CA LEU A 181 -8.75 -28.36 -0.22
C LEU A 181 -10.12 -28.50 -0.90
N GLY A 182 -10.17 -28.77 -2.20
CA GLY A 182 -11.36 -29.03 -2.97
C GLY A 182 -11.94 -27.84 -3.71
N ALA A 183 -11.25 -26.69 -3.72
CA ALA A 183 -11.71 -25.51 -4.44
C ALA A 183 -11.72 -25.73 -5.96
N GLN A 184 -12.86 -25.43 -6.61
CA GLN A 184 -13.04 -25.54 -8.06
C GLN A 184 -13.11 -24.18 -8.75
N SER A 185 -13.54 -23.15 -8.03
CA SER A 185 -13.63 -21.79 -8.52
C SER A 185 -12.93 -20.85 -7.53
N ILE A 186 -11.81 -20.25 -7.98
CA ILE A 186 -10.91 -19.47 -7.14
C ILE A 186 -10.88 -18.03 -7.61
N VAL A 187 -11.17 -17.09 -6.72
CA VAL A 187 -10.84 -15.67 -6.90
C VAL A 187 -9.39 -15.45 -6.52
N VAL A 188 -8.58 -14.95 -7.43
CA VAL A 188 -7.27 -14.36 -7.13
C VAL A 188 -7.46 -12.87 -6.96
N ALA A 189 -7.20 -12.35 -5.76
CA ALA A 189 -7.40 -10.97 -5.40
C ALA A 189 -6.06 -10.29 -5.06
N PRO A 190 -5.44 -9.56 -6.01
CA PRO A 190 -4.22 -8.82 -5.77
C PRO A 190 -4.46 -7.66 -4.80
N TYR A 191 -3.71 -7.60 -3.70
CA TYR A 191 -3.74 -6.48 -2.76
C TYR A 191 -2.65 -5.47 -3.13
N PHE A 192 -2.94 -4.68 -4.17
CA PHE A 192 -2.06 -3.67 -4.76
C PHE A 192 -2.82 -2.39 -5.02
N LEU A 193 -2.16 -1.23 -4.80
CA LEU A 193 -2.77 0.06 -5.09
C LEU A 193 -2.85 0.32 -6.59
N PHE A 194 -1.74 0.16 -7.30
CA PHE A 194 -1.60 0.58 -8.69
C PHE A 194 -1.01 -0.54 -9.54
N HIS A 195 -1.20 -0.40 -10.84
CA HIS A 195 -0.65 -1.31 -11.84
C HIS A 195 0.90 -1.33 -11.80
N GLY A 196 1.47 -2.53 -11.98
CA GLY A 196 2.91 -2.72 -12.05
C GLY A 196 3.28 -4.14 -12.46
N VAL A 197 4.55 -4.36 -12.74
CA VAL A 197 5.09 -5.64 -13.23
C VAL A 197 4.77 -6.85 -12.33
N LEU A 198 4.54 -6.62 -11.04
CA LEU A 198 4.17 -7.70 -10.13
C LEU A 198 2.72 -8.11 -10.33
N LEU A 199 1.83 -7.17 -10.66
CA LEU A 199 0.43 -7.48 -10.99
C LEU A 199 0.35 -8.31 -12.26
N ASP A 200 1.11 -7.94 -13.32
CA ASP A 200 1.22 -8.73 -14.54
C ASP A 200 1.71 -10.15 -14.23
N ARG A 201 2.73 -10.29 -13.38
CA ARG A 201 3.26 -11.58 -12.96
C ARG A 201 2.22 -12.44 -12.23
N ILE A 202 1.41 -11.85 -11.34
CA ILE A 202 0.31 -12.56 -10.66
C ILE A 202 -0.69 -13.09 -11.69
N GLN A 203 -1.08 -12.24 -12.63
CA GLN A 203 -2.03 -12.61 -13.69
C GLN A 203 -1.50 -13.75 -14.55
N ASP A 204 -0.23 -13.69 -14.97
CA ASP A 204 0.40 -14.72 -15.81
C ASP A 204 0.53 -16.05 -15.05
N GLN A 205 0.96 -16.03 -13.78
CA GLN A 205 1.06 -17.22 -12.93
C GLN A 205 -0.30 -17.85 -12.70
N ALA A 206 -1.33 -17.06 -12.40
CA ALA A 206 -2.68 -17.56 -12.15
C ALA A 206 -3.31 -18.16 -13.41
N ARG A 207 -3.18 -17.50 -14.57
CA ARG A 207 -3.68 -18.02 -15.86
C ARG A 207 -2.95 -19.29 -16.29
N THR A 208 -1.62 -19.33 -16.13
CA THR A 208 -0.80 -20.50 -16.47
C THR A 208 -1.20 -21.69 -15.58
N TRP A 209 -1.35 -21.45 -14.28
CA TRP A 209 -1.79 -22.49 -13.35
C TRP A 209 -3.19 -23.01 -13.71
N ALA A 210 -4.16 -22.12 -13.99
CA ALA A 210 -5.52 -22.48 -14.35
C ALA A 210 -5.57 -23.34 -15.62
N SER A 211 -4.73 -23.05 -16.63
CA SER A 211 -4.68 -23.83 -17.88
C SER A 211 -4.20 -25.28 -17.68
N ALA A 212 -3.46 -25.54 -16.62
CA ALA A 212 -2.94 -26.88 -16.27
C ALA A 212 -3.82 -27.65 -15.27
N HIS A 213 -4.85 -27.01 -14.73
CA HIS A 213 -5.72 -27.56 -13.68
C HIS A 213 -7.19 -27.45 -14.11
N GLN A 214 -8.07 -28.25 -13.50
CA GLN A 214 -9.51 -28.23 -13.80
C GLN A 214 -10.29 -27.18 -13.00
N SER A 215 -9.58 -26.23 -12.36
CA SER A 215 -10.18 -25.16 -11.57
C SER A 215 -10.37 -23.89 -12.38
N THR A 216 -11.50 -23.23 -12.18
CA THR A 216 -11.72 -21.88 -12.74
C THR A 216 -11.01 -20.85 -11.88
N VAL A 217 -10.27 -19.93 -12.53
CA VAL A 217 -9.61 -18.81 -11.84
C VAL A 217 -10.10 -17.50 -12.45
N VAL A 218 -10.59 -16.61 -11.60
CA VAL A 218 -10.91 -15.22 -11.94
C VAL A 218 -10.03 -14.29 -11.11
N ILE A 219 -9.64 -13.14 -11.69
CA ILE A 219 -8.66 -12.24 -11.06
C ILE A 219 -9.30 -10.87 -10.93
N SER A 220 -9.30 -10.31 -9.72
CA SER A 220 -9.80 -8.96 -9.51
C SER A 220 -8.78 -7.91 -9.93
N ASP A 221 -9.28 -6.70 -10.19
CA ASP A 221 -8.43 -5.54 -10.44
C ASP A 221 -7.69 -5.09 -9.16
N GLU A 222 -6.69 -4.23 -9.34
CA GLU A 222 -6.04 -3.47 -8.29
C GLU A 222 -6.99 -2.47 -7.62
N LEU A 223 -6.65 -1.99 -6.43
CA LEU A 223 -7.45 -1.03 -5.67
C LEU A 223 -7.61 0.30 -6.43
N GLY A 224 -6.53 0.74 -7.10
CA GLY A 224 -6.53 1.90 -7.99
C GLY A 224 -6.67 3.25 -7.29
N PRO A 225 -6.73 4.32 -8.07
CA PRO A 225 -7.18 5.64 -7.59
C PRO A 225 -8.70 5.57 -7.37
N ASP A 226 -9.08 5.38 -6.11
CA ASP A 226 -10.47 5.19 -5.70
C ASP A 226 -10.81 6.18 -4.57
N PRO A 227 -12.02 6.75 -4.53
CA PRO A 227 -12.44 7.61 -3.43
C PRO A 227 -12.24 6.99 -2.04
N LEU A 228 -12.44 5.69 -1.86
CA LEU A 228 -12.23 5.00 -0.58
C LEU A 228 -10.74 4.88 -0.20
N VAL A 229 -9.85 4.77 -1.19
CA VAL A 229 -8.40 4.87 -0.95
C VAL A 229 -8.04 6.29 -0.50
N LEU A 230 -8.60 7.31 -1.14
CA LEU A 230 -8.41 8.71 -0.74
C LEU A 230 -8.98 8.97 0.66
N ASP A 231 -10.15 8.43 1.00
CA ASP A 231 -10.73 8.56 2.34
C ASP A 231 -9.84 7.94 3.42
N THR A 232 -9.23 6.79 3.12
CA THR A 232 -8.23 6.18 4.02
C THR A 232 -7.02 7.09 4.20
N LEU A 233 -6.46 7.64 3.10
CA LEU A 233 -5.35 8.61 3.18
C LEU A 233 -5.74 9.84 3.99
N TRP A 234 -6.96 10.33 3.80
CA TRP A 234 -7.48 11.48 4.52
C TRP A 234 -7.55 11.24 6.03
N LEU A 235 -7.98 10.05 6.44
CA LEU A 235 -7.95 9.63 7.83
C LEU A 235 -6.51 9.69 8.39
N ARG A 236 -5.52 9.18 7.65
CA ARG A 236 -4.10 9.20 8.07
C ARG A 236 -3.55 10.63 8.16
N ILE A 237 -3.95 11.50 7.24
CA ILE A 237 -3.58 12.92 7.26
C ILE A 237 -4.16 13.62 8.50
N GLN A 238 -5.43 13.39 8.82
CA GLN A 238 -6.07 13.97 10.02
C GLN A 238 -5.44 13.44 11.32
N GLU A 239 -5.09 12.16 11.37
CA GLU A 239 -4.36 11.58 12.51
C GLU A 239 -3.00 12.27 12.71
N ALA A 240 -2.26 12.54 11.62
CA ALA A 240 -0.98 13.23 11.68
C ALA A 240 -1.13 14.70 12.12
N GLN A 241 -2.17 15.40 11.66
CA GLN A 241 -2.48 16.76 12.10
C GLN A 241 -2.87 16.83 13.58
N GLY A 242 -3.57 15.81 14.07
CA GLY A 242 -4.00 15.71 15.47
C GLY A 242 -2.97 15.10 16.42
N ASP A 243 -1.73 14.86 15.99
CA ASP A 243 -0.65 14.17 16.74
C ASP A 243 -1.05 12.78 17.27
N LYS A 244 -1.95 12.08 16.54
CA LYS A 244 -2.48 10.74 16.90
C LYS A 244 -2.08 9.68 15.87
N VAL A 245 -0.85 9.74 15.39
CA VAL A 245 -0.37 8.81 14.37
C VAL A 245 -0.38 7.37 14.89
N ARG A 246 -1.09 6.49 14.21
CA ARG A 246 -1.06 5.06 14.46
C ARG A 246 0.34 4.52 14.13
N THR A 247 1.02 3.93 15.12
CA THR A 247 2.30 3.29 14.90
C THR A 247 2.37 1.93 15.60
N ASN A 248 2.78 0.89 14.91
CA ASN A 248 3.13 -0.41 15.50
C ASN A 248 4.58 -0.39 16.00
N CYS A 249 4.96 0.64 16.76
CA CYS A 249 6.33 0.84 17.18
C CYS A 249 6.85 -0.21 18.16
N ASP A 250 5.98 -0.83 18.97
CA ASP A 250 6.42 -1.72 20.05
C ASP A 250 6.99 -3.05 19.53
N THR A 251 6.52 -3.51 18.39
CA THR A 251 7.01 -4.73 17.70
C THR A 251 7.89 -4.41 16.48
N CYS A 252 8.20 -3.14 16.24
CA CYS A 252 8.94 -2.71 15.06
C CYS A 252 10.42 -3.12 15.15
N LEU A 253 10.86 -3.97 14.23
CA LEU A 253 12.25 -4.45 14.14
C LEU A 253 13.27 -3.29 13.95
N TYR A 254 12.88 -2.24 13.27
CA TYR A 254 13.73 -1.06 13.04
C TYR A 254 13.98 -0.29 14.32
N ARG A 255 12.95 -0.06 15.14
CA ARG A 255 13.08 0.55 16.46
C ARG A 255 13.99 -0.28 17.36
N THR A 256 13.85 -1.60 17.34
CA THR A 256 14.69 -2.52 18.11
C THR A 256 16.15 -2.48 17.65
N ARG A 257 16.40 -2.39 16.33
CA ARG A 257 17.76 -2.27 15.77
C ARG A 257 18.44 -0.97 16.17
N GLU A 258 17.74 0.16 16.10
CA GLU A 258 18.29 1.45 16.57
C GLU A 258 18.54 1.46 18.06
N ALA A 259 17.65 0.90 18.87
CA ALA A 259 17.85 0.76 20.31
C ALA A 259 19.06 -0.13 20.66
N ILE A 260 19.35 -1.15 19.84
CA ILE A 260 20.53 -2.00 19.97
C ILE A 260 21.80 -1.23 19.60
N LYS A 261 21.81 -0.49 18.49
CA LYS A 261 22.95 0.35 18.09
C LYS A 261 23.30 1.40 19.15
N LEU A 262 22.29 2.08 19.73
CA LEU A 262 22.49 3.06 20.78
C LEU A 262 23.01 2.47 22.12
N ARG A 263 22.83 1.18 22.37
CA ARG A 263 23.37 0.48 23.53
C ARG A 263 24.79 -0.06 23.32
N SER A 264 25.28 -0.02 22.10
CA SER A 264 26.61 -0.50 21.69
C SER A 264 27.64 0.60 21.56
N ILE A 265 27.28 1.86 21.88
CA ILE A 265 28.14 3.05 22.04
C ILE A 265 28.27 3.37 23.53
#